data_b728b253ae7e3a10cf304611342ab912
#
_entry.id   b728b253ae7e3a10cf304611342ab912
#
_cell.length_a   1.000
_cell.length_b   1.000
_cell.length_c   1.000
_cell.angle_alpha   90.00
_cell.angle_beta   90.00
_cell.angle_gamma   90.00
#
_symmetry.space_group_name_H-M   'P 1'
#
loop_
_entity.id
_entity.type
_entity.pdbx_description
1 polymer ?
#
loop_
_entity_poly.entity_id
_entity_poly.type
_entity_poly.pdbx_seq_one_letter_code
_entity_poly.pdbx_strand_id
1 'polypeptide(L)'
;MPLEPLSIITHPAEEFQSSVLKVSFGHRLHLCCKAVGMPLPNYIWYHNNNELQHCTSDELDFIIVSASQAGEYKCKVFQIKNDGTLISTLTSKVITVQICSIPVVIEEQPQPLLEVKEGENFTIHCKANTYSKPSYQWFHDNTKLEGETSNILHVKQFNLKNEGKYYCHIYNDISEIYTQRTRVMMDLPKCKAVAKIALVIANEDYENHECLLTSKNDAACIGNLLKEIGFEVICLLNLTITQMKNAIKIFSKALVEGVYGLFYFAGHGFKMQESYMLATDAPETYLRKDAICESELLSAFLENDPELLIVILDMCQTLPSKEFNPEIYHEVPTVNEYKSKKNLRNLIQAYSTSSHRPSYEKLNCKYGLYMEHLSQYINKDITVTKLFEEVGKSIDSCFKGKERNQIPMFAVSVTKPFRLTDATYRDKRPDIINYLSKLISYSTQTINVLFKQAKLCSKVKISLFMEPYLNIIRIKVLDLSNVEINFFNSIPAKRNNLFQDQHEKECWIHNPQINEGPLVISVSRDGIPIGATVLHIKDYIPSLLKLVNI
;
A
#
# COMPACT_ATOMS: atom_id res chain seq x y z
N MET A 1 81.99 -18.58 -16.40
CA MET A 1 81.73 -17.21 -16.92
C MET A 1 82.40 -16.24 -15.96
N PRO A 2 83.10 -15.20 -16.45
CA PRO A 2 83.66 -14.20 -15.56
C PRO A 2 82.55 -13.53 -14.79
N LEU A 3 82.79 -13.31 -13.51
CA LEU A 3 81.89 -12.58 -12.64
C LEU A 3 81.98 -11.08 -12.94
N GLU A 4 80.85 -10.45 -13.34
CA GLU A 4 80.78 -9.00 -13.46
C GLU A 4 80.05 -8.43 -12.23
N PRO A 5 80.58 -7.37 -11.65
CA PRO A 5 79.98 -6.79 -10.44
C PRO A 5 78.58 -6.29 -10.68
N LEU A 6 77.66 -6.53 -9.72
CA LEU A 6 76.29 -6.03 -9.74
C LEU A 6 76.31 -4.49 -9.58
N SER A 7 75.62 -3.80 -10.48
CA SER A 7 75.42 -2.35 -10.45
C SER A 7 74.03 -1.97 -10.89
N ILE A 8 73.32 -1.12 -10.11
CA ILE A 8 72.04 -0.54 -10.50
C ILE A 8 72.33 0.66 -11.39
N ILE A 9 71.79 0.63 -12.61
CA ILE A 9 71.97 1.68 -13.63
C ILE A 9 70.77 2.64 -13.73
N THR A 10 69.60 2.20 -13.27
CA THR A 10 68.39 3.04 -13.21
C THR A 10 67.67 2.79 -11.88
N HIS A 11 67.43 3.83 -11.11
CA HIS A 11 66.62 3.77 -9.90
C HIS A 11 65.16 4.21 -10.16
N PRO A 12 64.15 3.68 -9.42
CA PRO A 12 62.76 3.98 -9.64
C PRO A 12 62.40 5.48 -9.60
N ALA A 13 63.18 6.28 -8.87
CA ALA A 13 62.95 7.72 -8.70
C ALA A 13 63.61 8.59 -9.81
N GLU A 14 64.48 8.04 -10.64
CA GLU A 14 65.30 8.84 -11.59
C GLU A 14 64.47 9.39 -12.77
N GLU A 15 63.46 8.67 -13.22
CA GLU A 15 62.54 9.13 -14.27
C GLU A 15 61.70 10.35 -13.84
N PHE A 16 61.44 10.52 -12.56
CA PHE A 16 60.53 11.56 -12.04
C PHE A 16 61.26 12.78 -11.48
N GLN A 17 62.58 12.78 -11.44
CA GLN A 17 63.41 13.85 -10.84
C GLN A 17 63.00 14.19 -9.38
N SER A 18 62.33 13.30 -8.70
CA SER A 18 61.80 13.46 -7.35
C SER A 18 61.76 12.13 -6.61
N SER A 19 62.03 12.15 -5.32
CA SER A 19 61.82 10.99 -4.43
C SER A 19 60.38 10.81 -3.98
N VAL A 20 59.49 11.77 -4.33
CA VAL A 20 58.06 11.74 -4.00
C VAL A 20 57.27 11.92 -5.27
N LEU A 21 56.42 10.91 -5.59
CA LEU A 21 55.55 10.90 -6.74
C LEU A 21 54.10 11.07 -6.28
N LYS A 22 53.43 12.13 -6.77
CA LYS A 22 52.03 12.38 -6.53
C LYS A 22 51.19 11.79 -7.65
N VAL A 23 50.30 10.86 -7.34
CA VAL A 23 49.44 10.17 -8.32
C VAL A 23 47.98 10.23 -7.88
N SER A 24 47.10 10.31 -8.87
CA SER A 24 45.64 10.28 -8.63
C SER A 24 45.11 8.85 -8.77
N PHE A 25 43.93 8.61 -8.22
CA PHE A 25 43.22 7.35 -8.41
C PHE A 25 42.95 7.09 -9.91
N GLY A 26 43.09 5.82 -10.31
CA GLY A 26 42.91 5.41 -11.71
C GLY A 26 44.15 5.59 -12.58
N HIS A 27 45.21 6.27 -12.10
CA HIS A 27 46.45 6.39 -12.86
C HIS A 27 47.25 5.10 -12.82
N ARG A 28 47.91 4.81 -13.93
CA ARG A 28 48.86 3.72 -14.04
C ARG A 28 50.20 4.21 -13.48
N LEU A 29 50.75 3.48 -12.50
CA LEU A 29 52.08 3.70 -11.96
C LEU A 29 53.02 2.71 -12.57
N HIS A 30 54.09 3.23 -13.18
CA HIS A 30 55.18 2.44 -13.73
C HIS A 30 56.50 2.81 -13.03
N LEU A 31 57.13 1.84 -12.38
CA LEU A 31 58.43 2.02 -11.71
C LEU A 31 59.44 1.07 -12.35
N CYS A 32 60.61 1.59 -12.69
CA CYS A 32 61.66 0.83 -13.33
C CYS A 32 62.94 0.80 -12.49
N CYS A 33 63.54 -0.36 -12.33
CA CYS A 33 64.85 -0.56 -11.68
C CYS A 33 65.75 -1.44 -12.53
N LYS A 34 66.65 -0.87 -13.32
CA LYS A 34 67.56 -1.65 -14.14
C LYS A 34 68.93 -1.84 -13.51
N ALA A 35 69.47 -3.05 -13.64
CA ALA A 35 70.77 -3.40 -13.14
C ALA A 35 71.54 -4.25 -14.17
N VAL A 36 72.83 -4.17 -14.07
CA VAL A 36 73.77 -4.96 -14.89
C VAL A 36 74.70 -5.79 -14.04
N GLY A 37 75.19 -6.88 -14.57
CA GLY A 37 76.13 -7.79 -13.93
C GLY A 37 76.04 -9.23 -14.45
N MET A 38 77.01 -10.06 -14.18
CA MET A 38 77.01 -11.49 -14.54
C MET A 38 77.29 -12.34 -13.28
N PRO A 39 76.45 -13.31 -12.90
CA PRO A 39 75.17 -13.72 -13.53
C PRO A 39 74.14 -12.63 -13.63
N LEU A 40 73.13 -12.81 -14.51
CA LEU A 40 72.07 -11.82 -14.69
C LEU A 40 71.38 -11.48 -13.38
N PRO A 41 71.07 -10.19 -13.11
CA PRO A 41 70.41 -9.76 -11.91
C PRO A 41 68.98 -10.34 -11.80
N ASN A 42 68.56 -10.62 -10.54
CA ASN A 42 67.21 -10.94 -10.16
C ASN A 42 66.66 -9.78 -9.34
N TYR A 43 65.32 -9.58 -9.34
CA TYR A 43 64.65 -8.45 -8.77
C TYR A 43 63.57 -8.88 -7.80
N ILE A 44 63.36 -8.12 -6.70
CA ILE A 44 62.27 -8.27 -5.76
C ILE A 44 61.85 -6.86 -5.34
N TRP A 45 60.58 -6.57 -5.54
CA TRP A 45 60.02 -5.28 -5.14
C TRP A 45 59.45 -5.30 -3.73
N TYR A 46 59.56 -4.19 -3.06
CA TYR A 46 59.04 -3.98 -1.70
C TYR A 46 58.12 -2.75 -1.66
N HIS A 47 57.04 -2.87 -0.93
CA HIS A 47 56.14 -1.76 -0.57
C HIS A 47 56.10 -1.66 0.98
N ASN A 48 56.41 -0.50 1.54
CA ASN A 48 56.47 -0.26 2.99
C ASN A 48 57.28 -1.37 3.71
N ASN A 49 58.43 -1.76 3.17
CA ASN A 49 59.30 -2.86 3.60
C ASN A 49 58.69 -4.29 3.51
N ASN A 50 57.47 -4.46 3.04
CA ASN A 50 56.90 -5.77 2.79
C ASN A 50 57.20 -6.19 1.36
N GLU A 51 57.57 -7.44 1.16
CA GLU A 51 57.84 -8.00 -0.15
C GLU A 51 56.56 -8.10 -0.99
N LEU A 52 56.60 -7.59 -2.23
CA LEU A 52 55.54 -7.75 -3.21
C LEU A 52 55.69 -9.10 -3.90
N GLN A 53 54.86 -10.06 -3.54
CA GLN A 53 54.90 -11.40 -4.10
C GLN A 53 54.69 -11.39 -5.62
N HIS A 54 55.44 -12.23 -6.36
CA HIS A 54 55.38 -12.35 -7.81
C HIS A 54 55.88 -11.12 -8.62
N CYS A 55 56.42 -10.08 -7.96
CA CYS A 55 56.99 -8.91 -8.62
C CYS A 55 58.51 -9.09 -8.75
N THR A 56 58.94 -9.90 -9.76
CA THR A 56 60.33 -10.30 -9.97
C THR A 56 60.96 -9.70 -11.24
N SER A 57 60.26 -8.76 -11.89
CA SER A 57 60.75 -8.02 -13.05
C SER A 57 61.53 -6.77 -12.62
N ASP A 58 62.36 -6.25 -13.53
CA ASP A 58 62.97 -4.94 -13.43
C ASP A 58 61.98 -3.78 -13.49
N GLU A 59 60.71 -4.08 -13.85
CA GLU A 59 59.61 -3.14 -13.91
C GLU A 59 58.49 -3.56 -12.95
N LEU A 60 57.86 -2.56 -12.24
CA LEU A 60 56.68 -2.72 -11.43
C LEU A 60 55.60 -1.79 -11.99
N ASP A 61 54.48 -2.41 -12.43
CA ASP A 61 53.43 -1.71 -13.16
C ASP A 61 52.05 -2.07 -12.59
N PHE A 62 51.27 -1.08 -12.16
CA PHE A 62 49.93 -1.28 -11.62
C PHE A 62 49.09 0.01 -11.67
N ILE A 63 47.77 -0.16 -11.55
CA ILE A 63 46.82 0.97 -11.47
C ILE A 63 46.54 1.31 -10.01
N ILE A 64 46.53 2.59 -9.66
CA ILE A 64 46.15 3.07 -8.34
C ILE A 64 44.63 2.91 -8.14
N VAL A 65 44.23 1.95 -7.32
CA VAL A 65 42.82 1.65 -7.03
C VAL A 65 42.49 1.67 -5.53
N SER A 66 43.49 1.92 -4.68
CA SER A 66 43.32 1.94 -3.22
C SER A 66 44.32 2.89 -2.56
N ALA A 67 43.89 3.53 -1.47
CA ALA A 67 44.76 4.33 -0.62
C ALA A 67 45.91 3.50 -0.02
N SER A 68 45.74 2.21 0.15
CA SER A 68 46.77 1.29 0.67
C SER A 68 47.98 1.14 -0.24
N GLN A 69 47.88 1.59 -1.51
CA GLN A 69 49.00 1.60 -2.46
C GLN A 69 49.87 2.84 -2.32
N ALA A 70 49.53 3.81 -1.46
CA ALA A 70 50.46 4.86 -1.06
C ALA A 70 51.57 4.30 -0.15
N GLY A 71 52.75 4.89 -0.23
CA GLY A 71 53.89 4.45 0.59
C GLY A 71 55.21 4.39 -0.14
N GLU A 72 56.17 3.75 0.47
CA GLU A 72 57.53 3.63 -0.03
C GLU A 72 57.72 2.39 -0.89
N TYR A 73 58.24 2.58 -2.10
CA TYR A 73 58.61 1.50 -3.00
C TYR A 73 60.12 1.45 -3.21
N LYS A 74 60.70 0.25 -3.18
CA LYS A 74 62.10 -0.03 -3.49
C LYS A 74 62.25 -1.40 -4.10
N CYS A 75 63.28 -1.55 -4.91
CA CYS A 75 63.66 -2.81 -5.52
C CYS A 75 64.96 -3.33 -4.90
N LYS A 76 64.97 -4.58 -4.48
CA LYS A 76 66.18 -5.34 -4.13
C LYS A 76 66.66 -6.13 -5.32
N VAL A 77 67.89 -5.90 -5.73
CA VAL A 77 68.50 -6.57 -6.85
C VAL A 77 69.61 -7.49 -6.32
N PHE A 78 69.68 -8.71 -6.84
CA PHE A 78 70.64 -9.67 -6.34
C PHE A 78 71.10 -10.64 -7.46
N GLN A 79 72.30 -11.18 -7.27
CA GLN A 79 72.88 -12.20 -8.11
C GLN A 79 73.03 -13.52 -7.37
N ILE A 80 72.69 -14.61 -8.01
CA ILE A 80 72.85 -15.99 -7.49
C ILE A 80 73.61 -16.85 -8.47
N LYS A 81 74.39 -17.80 -7.94
CA LYS A 81 75.01 -18.84 -8.70
C LYS A 81 74.03 -19.93 -9.13
N ASN A 82 74.36 -20.78 -10.05
CA ASN A 82 73.54 -21.91 -10.48
C ASN A 82 73.25 -22.91 -9.34
N ASP A 83 74.00 -22.89 -8.25
CA ASP A 83 73.82 -23.70 -7.06
C ASP A 83 72.89 -23.00 -6.03
N GLY A 84 72.35 -21.82 -6.34
CA GLY A 84 71.49 -21.03 -5.47
C GLY A 84 72.23 -20.12 -4.49
N THR A 85 73.56 -20.11 -4.45
CA THR A 85 74.36 -19.28 -3.54
C THR A 85 74.27 -17.81 -3.94
N LEU A 86 73.93 -16.91 -2.96
CA LEU A 86 73.91 -15.47 -3.12
C LEU A 86 75.32 -14.92 -3.35
N ILE A 87 75.56 -14.18 -4.42
CA ILE A 87 76.83 -13.53 -4.74
C ILE A 87 76.86 -12.12 -4.21
N SER A 88 75.85 -11.32 -4.56
CA SER A 88 75.80 -9.91 -4.21
C SER A 88 74.34 -9.44 -4.14
N THR A 89 74.09 -8.39 -3.41
CA THR A 89 72.77 -7.74 -3.33
C THR A 89 72.92 -6.22 -3.20
N LEU A 90 72.07 -5.50 -3.92
CA LEU A 90 71.94 -4.04 -3.84
C LEU A 90 70.50 -3.69 -3.64
N THR A 91 70.23 -2.51 -3.12
CA THR A 91 68.86 -1.98 -2.98
C THR A 91 68.79 -0.65 -3.70
N SER A 92 67.70 -0.42 -4.46
CA SER A 92 67.47 0.84 -5.15
C SER A 92 67.25 1.98 -4.17
N LYS A 93 67.34 3.20 -4.69
CA LYS A 93 66.76 4.38 -3.98
C LYS A 93 65.29 4.17 -3.78
N VAL A 94 64.76 4.68 -2.66
CA VAL A 94 63.33 4.64 -2.33
C VAL A 94 62.59 5.73 -3.11
N ILE A 95 61.40 5.39 -3.62
CA ILE A 95 60.43 6.35 -4.12
C ILE A 95 59.19 6.30 -3.23
N THR A 96 58.69 7.46 -2.83
CA THR A 96 57.45 7.59 -2.02
C THR A 96 56.30 7.95 -2.94
N VAL A 97 55.30 7.09 -3.01
CA VAL A 97 54.04 7.31 -3.76
C VAL A 97 53.03 7.92 -2.81
N GLN A 98 52.55 9.12 -3.18
CA GLN A 98 51.47 9.84 -2.48
C GLN A 98 50.24 9.87 -3.37
N ILE A 99 49.11 9.35 -2.86
CA ILE A 99 47.85 9.38 -3.56
C ILE A 99 47.15 10.71 -3.23
N CYS A 100 46.85 11.50 -4.24
CA CYS A 100 46.26 12.83 -4.07
C CYS A 100 44.76 12.78 -3.82
N SER A 101 44.05 11.88 -4.51
CA SER A 101 42.59 11.74 -4.42
C SER A 101 42.15 10.31 -4.71
N ILE A 102 41.12 9.85 -4.00
CA ILE A 102 40.37 8.62 -4.30
C ILE A 102 38.88 8.98 -4.46
N PRO A 103 38.08 8.20 -5.22
CA PRO A 103 36.65 8.46 -5.36
C PRO A 103 35.92 8.48 -4.03
N VAL A 104 34.86 9.31 -3.97
CA VAL A 104 33.98 9.41 -2.82
C VAL A 104 33.15 8.13 -2.71
N VAL A 105 33.13 7.51 -1.52
CA VAL A 105 32.25 6.38 -1.18
C VAL A 105 31.44 6.77 0.06
N ILE A 106 30.13 6.58 0.02
CA ILE A 106 29.28 6.83 1.17
C ILE A 106 29.41 5.67 2.15
N GLU A 107 29.89 5.93 3.36
CA GLU A 107 29.96 4.96 4.47
C GLU A 107 28.64 4.89 5.22
N GLU A 108 27.97 6.04 5.40
CA GLU A 108 26.74 6.13 6.16
C GLU A 108 25.72 6.97 5.39
N GLN A 109 24.62 6.34 5.01
CA GLN A 109 23.49 6.99 4.37
C GLN A 109 22.62 7.70 5.42
N PRO A 110 22.03 8.85 5.11
CA PRO A 110 21.05 9.45 6.00
C PRO A 110 19.81 8.54 6.14
N GLN A 111 19.12 8.64 7.28
CA GLN A 111 17.91 7.84 7.53
C GLN A 111 16.83 8.15 6.49
N PRO A 112 16.03 7.14 6.05
CA PRO A 112 15.07 7.33 4.96
C PRO A 112 13.85 8.16 5.33
N LEU A 113 13.47 8.18 6.63
CA LEU A 113 12.32 8.89 7.17
C LEU A 113 12.67 9.56 8.50
N LEU A 114 12.20 10.79 8.67
CA LEU A 114 12.30 11.55 9.91
C LEU A 114 10.96 12.24 10.20
N GLU A 115 10.33 11.89 11.33
CA GLU A 115 9.14 12.56 11.86
C GLU A 115 9.56 13.57 12.91
N VAL A 116 9.16 14.84 12.76
CA VAL A 116 9.60 15.96 13.61
C VAL A 116 8.37 16.77 14.05
N LYS A 117 8.28 17.12 15.33
CA LYS A 117 7.20 17.98 15.83
C LYS A 117 7.41 19.42 15.41
N GLU A 118 6.30 20.14 15.24
CA GLU A 118 6.35 21.56 14.94
C GLU A 118 7.14 22.33 16.00
N GLY A 119 8.04 23.21 15.57
CA GLY A 119 8.92 24.00 16.44
C GLY A 119 10.17 23.28 16.94
N GLU A 120 10.28 21.96 16.80
CA GLU A 120 11.49 21.23 17.16
C GLU A 120 12.63 21.43 16.14
N ASN A 121 13.86 21.20 16.59
CA ASN A 121 15.03 21.19 15.71
C ASN A 121 15.32 19.74 15.28
N PHE A 122 15.81 19.55 14.07
CA PHE A 122 16.26 18.24 13.63
C PHE A 122 17.61 18.29 12.90
N THR A 123 18.24 17.14 12.80
CA THR A 123 19.51 16.98 12.09
C THR A 123 19.44 15.78 11.15
N ILE A 124 20.09 15.92 10.00
CA ILE A 124 20.32 14.84 9.05
C ILE A 124 21.83 14.73 8.86
N HIS A 125 22.38 13.54 8.93
CA HIS A 125 23.81 13.33 8.77
C HIS A 125 24.09 12.26 7.70
N CYS A 126 25.25 12.37 7.08
CA CYS A 126 25.82 11.37 6.21
C CYS A 126 27.32 11.31 6.44
N LYS A 127 27.95 10.19 6.09
CA LYS A 127 29.39 10.02 6.20
C LYS A 127 29.95 9.48 4.90
N ALA A 128 31.00 10.12 4.42
CA ALA A 128 31.71 9.66 3.25
C ALA A 128 33.16 9.35 3.58
N ASN A 129 33.68 8.33 2.93
CA ASN A 129 35.09 7.95 2.94
C ASN A 129 35.75 8.39 1.63
N THR A 130 36.86 9.10 1.77
CA THR A 130 37.71 9.52 0.67
C THR A 130 39.07 9.94 1.22
N TYR A 131 40.11 9.85 0.40
CA TYR A 131 41.46 10.25 0.82
C TYR A 131 41.63 11.76 0.89
N SER A 132 41.03 12.52 -0.04
CA SER A 132 40.95 13.98 0.06
C SER A 132 39.69 14.39 0.84
N LYS A 133 39.73 15.51 1.56
CA LYS A 133 38.58 16.00 2.31
C LYS A 133 37.39 16.19 1.36
N PRO A 134 36.24 15.52 1.59
CA PRO A 134 35.08 15.69 0.72
C PRO A 134 34.40 17.04 0.95
N SER A 135 33.80 17.56 -0.11
CA SER A 135 32.88 18.68 -0.05
C SER A 135 31.44 18.18 -0.01
N TYR A 136 30.58 18.89 0.72
CA TYR A 136 29.15 18.54 0.88
C TYR A 136 28.30 19.72 0.43
N GLN A 137 27.09 19.42 -0.07
CA GLN A 137 26.07 20.39 -0.37
C GLN A 137 24.70 19.76 -0.18
N TRP A 138 23.88 20.29 0.73
CA TRP A 138 22.53 19.80 0.98
C TRP A 138 21.51 20.43 0.06
N PHE A 139 20.46 19.65 -0.22
CA PHE A 139 19.30 20.02 -1.03
C PHE A 139 18.01 19.67 -0.31
N HIS A 140 16.97 20.50 -0.51
CA HIS A 140 15.60 20.29 -0.08
C HIS A 140 14.68 20.37 -1.30
N ASP A 141 13.93 19.32 -1.60
CA ASP A 141 13.05 19.20 -2.77
C ASP A 141 13.68 19.67 -4.10
N ASN A 142 14.93 19.30 -4.32
CA ASN A 142 15.80 19.69 -5.44
C ASN A 142 16.27 21.17 -5.41
N THR A 143 15.94 21.93 -4.39
CA THR A 143 16.47 23.30 -4.19
C THR A 143 17.73 23.22 -3.34
N LYS A 144 18.80 23.85 -3.80
CA LYS A 144 20.06 23.96 -3.08
C LYS A 144 19.87 24.76 -1.79
N LEU A 145 20.37 24.24 -0.67
CA LEU A 145 20.39 24.94 0.62
C LEU A 145 21.70 25.73 0.73
N GLU A 146 21.63 27.03 0.52
CA GLU A 146 22.83 27.88 0.53
C GLU A 146 23.51 27.88 1.92
N GLY A 147 24.84 27.68 1.92
CA GLY A 147 25.64 27.61 3.12
C GLY A 147 25.67 26.27 3.85
N GLU A 148 24.79 25.31 3.48
CA GLU A 148 24.73 23.99 4.10
C GLU A 148 25.75 23.04 3.45
N THR A 149 27.01 23.18 3.87
CA THR A 149 28.19 22.47 3.30
C THR A 149 28.87 21.53 4.27
N SER A 150 28.21 21.17 5.37
CA SER A 150 28.68 20.20 6.35
C SER A 150 28.13 18.79 6.03
N ASN A 151 28.78 17.76 6.59
CA ASN A 151 28.25 16.40 6.59
C ASN A 151 27.00 16.24 7.48
N ILE A 152 26.65 17.25 8.27
CA ILE A 152 25.45 17.32 9.11
C ILE A 152 24.67 18.57 8.70
N LEU A 153 23.39 18.36 8.36
CA LEU A 153 22.43 19.43 8.16
C LEU A 153 21.67 19.69 9.45
N HIS A 154 21.60 20.95 9.87
CA HIS A 154 20.83 21.39 11.04
C HIS A 154 19.68 22.27 10.61
N VAL A 155 18.44 21.84 10.88
CA VAL A 155 17.24 22.64 10.62
C VAL A 155 16.62 23.03 11.95
N LYS A 156 16.41 24.33 12.15
CA LYS A 156 15.82 24.90 13.37
C LYS A 156 14.36 25.22 13.17
N GLN A 157 13.55 25.07 14.25
CA GLN A 157 12.14 25.46 14.29
C GLN A 157 11.34 24.88 13.10
N PHE A 158 11.28 23.55 13.07
CA PHE A 158 10.59 22.81 12.02
C PHE A 158 9.13 23.28 11.85
N ASN A 159 8.72 23.48 10.63
CA ASN A 159 7.35 23.81 10.24
C ASN A 159 7.01 23.18 8.87
N LEU A 160 5.78 23.33 8.39
CA LEU A 160 5.32 22.75 7.12
C LEU A 160 6.17 23.09 5.89
N LYS A 161 6.87 24.24 5.88
CA LYS A 161 7.77 24.61 4.77
C LYS A 161 9.05 23.78 4.77
N ASN A 162 9.38 23.16 5.90
CA ASN A 162 10.53 22.28 6.04
C ASN A 162 10.19 20.80 5.79
N GLU A 163 8.91 20.45 5.53
CA GLU A 163 8.57 19.13 5.03
C GLU A 163 9.13 18.93 3.63
N GLY A 164 9.58 17.72 3.32
CA GLY A 164 10.08 17.44 1.98
C GLY A 164 11.16 16.37 1.96
N LYS A 165 11.89 16.32 0.86
CA LYS A 165 12.96 15.35 0.63
C LYS A 165 14.31 16.03 0.69
N TYR A 166 15.15 15.60 1.63
CA TYR A 166 16.51 16.10 1.82
C TYR A 166 17.51 15.08 1.30
N TYR A 167 18.57 15.57 0.64
CA TYR A 167 19.70 14.73 0.22
C TYR A 167 20.96 15.58 0.13
N CYS A 168 22.12 14.93 0.19
CA CYS A 168 23.41 15.57 0.11
C CYS A 168 24.15 15.19 -1.18
N HIS A 169 24.71 16.16 -1.87
CA HIS A 169 25.71 15.99 -2.91
C HIS A 169 27.08 15.99 -2.25
N ILE A 170 27.85 14.95 -2.44
CA ILE A 170 29.18 14.76 -1.86
C ILE A 170 30.16 14.62 -3.01
N TYR A 171 31.23 15.40 -3.00
CA TYR A 171 32.17 15.42 -4.12
C TYR A 171 33.60 15.75 -3.69
N ASN A 172 34.54 15.35 -4.49
CA ASN A 172 35.92 15.76 -4.46
C ASN A 172 36.37 16.15 -5.88
N ASP A 173 37.69 16.29 -6.10
CA ASP A 173 38.29 16.69 -7.38
C ASP A 173 38.16 15.62 -8.51
N ILE A 174 37.81 14.38 -8.20
CA ILE A 174 37.76 13.26 -9.16
C ILE A 174 36.40 12.58 -9.28
N SER A 175 35.50 12.76 -8.33
CA SER A 175 34.20 12.07 -8.32
C SER A 175 33.14 12.83 -7.53
N GLU A 176 31.88 12.52 -7.82
CA GLU A 176 30.72 13.00 -7.09
C GLU A 176 29.69 11.89 -6.89
N ILE A 177 28.91 11.97 -5.81
CA ILE A 177 27.85 11.03 -5.47
C ILE A 177 26.75 11.74 -4.70
N TYR A 178 25.51 11.25 -4.82
CA TYR A 178 24.37 11.74 -4.05
C TYR A 178 23.93 10.71 -3.03
N THR A 179 23.56 11.16 -1.83
CA THR A 179 22.97 10.29 -0.82
C THR A 179 21.57 9.86 -1.22
N GLN A 180 21.05 8.81 -0.57
CA GLN A 180 19.60 8.55 -0.58
C GLN A 180 18.84 9.74 0.01
N ARG A 181 17.55 9.85 -0.36
CA ARG A 181 16.70 10.94 0.10
C ARG A 181 16.07 10.61 1.45
N THR A 182 16.25 11.50 2.43
CA THR A 182 15.49 11.51 3.68
C THR A 182 14.17 12.22 3.47
N ARG A 183 13.05 11.55 3.73
CA ARG A 183 11.75 12.21 3.79
C ARG A 183 11.55 12.76 5.20
N VAL A 184 11.45 14.09 5.34
CA VAL A 184 11.12 14.77 6.59
C VAL A 184 9.65 15.15 6.57
N MET A 185 8.90 14.81 7.62
CA MET A 185 7.49 15.09 7.75
C MET A 185 7.12 15.45 9.18
N MET A 186 6.01 16.16 9.34
CA MET A 186 5.54 16.58 10.65
C MET A 186 5.04 15.37 11.46
N ASP A 187 5.57 15.22 12.69
CA ASP A 187 5.01 14.30 13.68
C ASP A 187 3.72 14.89 14.25
N LEU A 188 2.61 14.53 13.63
CA LEU A 188 1.30 14.97 14.08
C LEU A 188 0.82 14.10 15.25
N PRO A 189 0.18 14.70 16.26
CA PRO A 189 -0.35 13.95 17.40
C PRO A 189 -1.30 12.85 16.90
N LYS A 190 -1.09 11.63 17.38
CA LYS A 190 -1.96 10.49 17.04
C LYS A 190 -3.30 10.65 17.75
N CYS A 191 -4.36 10.66 16.98
CA CYS A 191 -5.72 10.59 17.51
C CYS A 191 -6.01 9.16 17.99
N LYS A 192 -7.12 8.99 18.72
CA LYS A 192 -7.58 7.67 19.16
C LYS A 192 -9.09 7.62 19.07
N ALA A 193 -9.61 6.53 18.56
CA ALA A 193 -11.04 6.27 18.48
C ALA A 193 -11.54 5.45 19.67
N VAL A 194 -12.80 5.62 20.06
CA VAL A 194 -13.47 4.71 20.99
C VAL A 194 -13.76 3.39 20.28
N ALA A 195 -14.27 3.46 19.07
CA ALA A 195 -14.47 2.34 18.16
C ALA A 195 -14.32 2.81 16.71
N LYS A 196 -14.05 1.90 15.80
CA LYS A 196 -14.03 2.15 14.37
C LYS A 196 -15.03 1.21 13.70
N ILE A 197 -16.00 1.77 12.98
CA ILE A 197 -17.08 1.04 12.36
C ILE A 197 -17.25 1.42 10.89
N ALA A 198 -17.60 0.47 10.06
CA ALA A 198 -17.85 0.73 8.64
C ALA A 198 -19.13 0.06 8.16
N LEU A 199 -19.89 0.78 7.33
CA LEU A 199 -20.97 0.23 6.51
C LEU A 199 -20.54 0.30 5.05
N VAL A 200 -20.46 -0.88 4.41
CA VAL A 200 -20.08 -1.06 3.02
C VAL A 200 -21.27 -1.66 2.28
N ILE A 201 -21.76 -0.98 1.27
CA ILE A 201 -22.88 -1.45 0.43
C ILE A 201 -22.38 -1.51 -1.01
N ALA A 202 -22.55 -2.67 -1.66
CA ALA A 202 -22.33 -2.83 -3.08
C ALA A 202 -23.63 -3.25 -3.79
N ASN A 203 -24.02 -2.51 -4.80
CA ASN A 203 -25.12 -2.88 -5.68
C ASN A 203 -24.55 -3.12 -7.08
N GLU A 204 -24.58 -4.37 -7.56
CA GLU A 204 -24.12 -4.74 -8.91
C GLU A 204 -25.23 -5.34 -9.76
N ASP A 205 -26.19 -6.02 -9.14
CA ASP A 205 -27.22 -6.80 -9.80
C ASP A 205 -28.57 -6.09 -9.65
N TYR A 206 -28.90 -5.26 -10.64
CA TYR A 206 -30.09 -4.41 -10.68
C TYR A 206 -31.26 -5.07 -11.41
N GLU A 207 -32.50 -4.82 -10.95
CA GLU A 207 -33.70 -5.39 -11.58
C GLU A 207 -34.00 -4.83 -12.97
N ASN A 208 -33.79 -3.55 -13.15
CA ASN A 208 -34.21 -2.82 -14.34
C ASN A 208 -33.04 -1.98 -14.93
N HIS A 209 -31.83 -2.20 -14.49
CA HIS A 209 -30.65 -1.48 -14.98
C HIS A 209 -29.53 -2.47 -15.30
N GLU A 210 -28.53 -2.03 -16.04
CA GLU A 210 -27.36 -2.84 -16.38
C GLU A 210 -26.61 -3.31 -15.13
N CYS A 211 -26.17 -4.56 -15.14
CA CYS A 211 -25.34 -5.09 -14.07
C CYS A 211 -23.95 -4.46 -14.10
N LEU A 212 -23.39 -4.17 -12.92
CA LEU A 212 -22.01 -3.71 -12.79
C LEU A 212 -21.06 -4.91 -12.60
N LEU A 213 -19.81 -4.74 -12.97
CA LEU A 213 -18.85 -5.84 -13.02
C LEU A 213 -17.92 -5.87 -11.80
N THR A 214 -17.69 -4.73 -11.15
CA THR A 214 -16.63 -4.60 -10.13
C THR A 214 -17.14 -4.27 -8.74
N SER A 215 -18.36 -3.76 -8.58
CA SER A 215 -18.90 -3.25 -7.30
C SER A 215 -18.77 -4.24 -6.15
N LYS A 216 -19.05 -5.52 -6.38
CA LYS A 216 -18.87 -6.60 -5.41
C LYS A 216 -17.40 -6.75 -4.99
N ASN A 217 -16.49 -6.79 -5.95
CA ASN A 217 -15.07 -6.95 -5.65
C ASN A 217 -14.51 -5.73 -4.92
N ASP A 218 -14.96 -4.53 -5.30
CA ASP A 218 -14.55 -3.27 -4.67
C ASP A 218 -14.95 -3.22 -3.20
N ALA A 219 -16.20 -3.55 -2.91
CA ALA A 219 -16.69 -3.59 -1.53
C ALA A 219 -16.03 -4.71 -0.70
N ALA A 220 -15.73 -5.88 -1.29
CA ALA A 220 -14.99 -6.91 -0.61
C ALA A 220 -13.55 -6.46 -0.29
N CYS A 221 -12.91 -5.77 -1.23
CA CYS A 221 -11.56 -5.22 -1.05
C CYS A 221 -11.51 -4.24 0.11
N ILE A 222 -12.33 -3.18 0.07
CA ILE A 222 -12.33 -2.17 1.14
C ILE A 222 -12.75 -2.77 2.48
N GLY A 223 -13.74 -3.67 2.49
CA GLY A 223 -14.20 -4.32 3.71
C GLY A 223 -13.10 -5.12 4.42
N ASN A 224 -12.28 -5.86 3.65
CA ASN A 224 -11.15 -6.61 4.20
C ASN A 224 -10.04 -5.67 4.70
N LEU A 225 -9.64 -4.67 3.93
CA LEU A 225 -8.63 -3.69 4.33
C LEU A 225 -9.03 -2.91 5.59
N LEU A 226 -10.30 -2.56 5.74
CA LEU A 226 -10.81 -1.91 6.93
C LEU A 226 -10.77 -2.84 8.16
N LYS A 227 -11.10 -4.14 7.99
CA LYS A 227 -10.95 -5.14 9.07
C LYS A 227 -9.49 -5.25 9.54
N GLU A 228 -8.52 -5.27 8.62
CA GLU A 228 -7.09 -5.33 8.94
C GLU A 228 -6.62 -4.18 9.84
N ILE A 229 -7.18 -2.98 9.65
CA ILE A 229 -6.85 -1.81 10.46
C ILE A 229 -7.81 -1.59 11.64
N GLY A 230 -8.62 -2.60 11.99
CA GLY A 230 -9.40 -2.65 13.21
C GLY A 230 -10.79 -2.02 13.15
N PHE A 231 -11.40 -1.91 11.98
CA PHE A 231 -12.82 -1.58 11.86
C PHE A 231 -13.69 -2.82 12.04
N GLU A 232 -14.83 -2.63 12.74
CA GLU A 232 -15.97 -3.56 12.68
C GLU A 232 -16.76 -3.24 11.40
N VAL A 233 -16.84 -4.20 10.47
CA VAL A 233 -17.36 -3.96 9.12
C VAL A 233 -18.69 -4.66 8.91
N ILE A 234 -19.71 -3.89 8.56
CA ILE A 234 -20.99 -4.35 8.01
C ILE A 234 -20.88 -4.24 6.48
N CYS A 235 -20.74 -5.37 5.79
CA CYS A 235 -20.64 -5.42 4.33
C CYS A 235 -21.84 -6.17 3.76
N LEU A 236 -22.60 -5.50 2.87
CA LEU A 236 -23.86 -5.98 2.31
C LEU A 236 -23.86 -5.82 0.78
N LEU A 237 -24.45 -6.80 0.10
CA LEU A 237 -24.52 -6.86 -1.36
C LEU A 237 -25.97 -6.81 -1.85
N ASN A 238 -26.24 -6.04 -2.91
CA ASN A 238 -27.50 -6.00 -3.66
C ASN A 238 -28.72 -5.71 -2.79
N LEU A 239 -28.78 -4.49 -2.26
CA LEU A 239 -29.86 -4.06 -1.38
C LEU A 239 -30.96 -3.31 -2.15
N THR A 240 -32.20 -3.60 -1.79
CA THR A 240 -33.39 -2.80 -2.17
C THR A 240 -33.38 -1.46 -1.41
N ILE A 241 -34.21 -0.52 -1.86
CA ILE A 241 -34.32 0.81 -1.22
C ILE A 241 -34.70 0.69 0.27
N THR A 242 -35.61 -0.21 0.63
CA THR A 242 -36.00 -0.46 2.01
C THR A 242 -34.85 -1.01 2.83
N GLN A 243 -34.11 -1.98 2.29
CA GLN A 243 -32.97 -2.58 2.97
C GLN A 243 -31.81 -1.59 3.15
N MET A 244 -31.53 -0.73 2.15
CA MET A 244 -30.56 0.34 2.26
C MET A 244 -30.93 1.32 3.39
N LYS A 245 -32.18 1.77 3.44
CA LYS A 245 -32.69 2.66 4.52
C LYS A 245 -32.53 2.02 5.90
N ASN A 246 -32.87 0.75 6.04
CA ASN A 246 -32.74 0.02 7.28
C ASN A 246 -31.28 -0.17 7.72
N ALA A 247 -30.39 -0.55 6.78
CA ALA A 247 -28.95 -0.66 7.05
C ALA A 247 -28.36 0.68 7.53
N ILE A 248 -28.69 1.78 6.86
CA ILE A 248 -28.29 3.13 7.25
C ILE A 248 -28.80 3.48 8.66
N LYS A 249 -30.08 3.21 8.95
CA LYS A 249 -30.69 3.44 10.26
C LYS A 249 -30.04 2.59 11.37
N ILE A 250 -29.65 1.35 11.10
CA ILE A 250 -28.95 0.49 12.06
C ILE A 250 -27.55 1.02 12.32
N PHE A 251 -26.84 1.37 11.26
CA PHE A 251 -25.47 1.89 11.34
C PHE A 251 -25.42 3.24 12.06
N SER A 252 -26.37 4.16 11.80
CA SER A 252 -26.40 5.48 12.44
C SER A 252 -26.50 5.41 13.97
N LYS A 253 -27.16 4.39 14.54
CA LYS A 253 -27.24 4.17 15.98
C LYS A 253 -25.89 3.88 16.65
N ALA A 254 -24.93 3.38 15.89
CA ALA A 254 -23.58 3.08 16.38
C ALA A 254 -22.62 4.26 16.17
N LEU A 255 -22.99 5.26 15.39
CA LEU A 255 -22.22 6.47 15.14
C LEU A 255 -22.43 7.48 16.27
N VAL A 256 -21.69 7.33 17.35
CA VAL A 256 -21.77 8.21 18.53
C VAL A 256 -20.42 8.86 18.80
N GLU A 257 -20.39 9.79 19.76
CA GLU A 257 -19.16 10.50 20.17
C GLU A 257 -17.98 9.54 20.42
N GLY A 258 -16.81 9.89 19.86
CA GLY A 258 -15.59 9.10 19.96
C GLY A 258 -15.45 8.00 18.90
N VAL A 259 -16.51 7.72 18.11
CA VAL A 259 -16.50 6.69 17.07
C VAL A 259 -16.00 7.25 15.74
N TYR A 260 -15.15 6.48 15.05
CA TYR A 260 -14.83 6.71 13.63
C TYR A 260 -15.80 5.89 12.77
N GLY A 261 -16.63 6.57 12.01
CA GLY A 261 -17.54 5.98 11.03
C GLY A 261 -17.01 6.08 9.61
N LEU A 262 -17.13 4.99 8.84
CA LEU A 262 -16.86 5.00 7.40
C LEU A 262 -18.05 4.38 6.68
N PHE A 263 -18.57 5.09 5.69
CA PHE A 263 -19.57 4.59 4.75
C PHE A 263 -18.94 4.50 3.36
N TYR A 264 -19.12 3.37 2.71
CA TYR A 264 -18.72 3.16 1.33
C TYR A 264 -19.89 2.59 0.52
N PHE A 265 -20.18 3.21 -0.60
CA PHE A 265 -21.16 2.74 -1.56
C PHE A 265 -20.51 2.55 -2.93
N ALA A 266 -20.71 1.37 -3.54
CA ALA A 266 -20.37 1.09 -4.93
C ALA A 266 -21.64 0.64 -5.66
N GLY A 267 -21.99 1.30 -6.77
CA GLY A 267 -23.22 1.02 -7.48
C GLY A 267 -23.58 2.10 -8.49
N HIS A 268 -24.76 1.96 -9.10
CA HIS A 268 -25.34 3.04 -9.90
C HIS A 268 -25.70 4.24 -9.03
N GLY A 269 -25.53 5.42 -9.61
CA GLY A 269 -25.92 6.65 -8.98
C GLY A 269 -26.00 7.79 -9.97
N PHE A 270 -26.58 8.88 -9.55
CA PHE A 270 -26.74 10.08 -10.35
C PHE A 270 -26.57 11.33 -9.49
N LYS A 271 -26.36 12.46 -10.12
CA LYS A 271 -26.26 13.76 -9.47
C LYS A 271 -27.19 14.76 -10.09
N MET A 272 -27.98 15.39 -9.26
CA MET A 272 -28.74 16.61 -9.63
C MET A 272 -28.13 17.79 -8.84
N GLN A 273 -28.80 18.27 -7.79
CA GLN A 273 -28.18 19.18 -6.82
C GLN A 273 -27.28 18.40 -5.84
N GLU A 274 -27.72 17.18 -5.49
CA GLU A 274 -27.03 16.27 -4.58
C GLU A 274 -26.75 14.93 -5.26
N SER A 275 -26.00 14.08 -4.60
CA SER A 275 -25.71 12.73 -5.07
C SER A 275 -26.79 11.76 -4.58
N TYR A 276 -27.19 10.84 -5.47
CA TYR A 276 -28.23 9.85 -5.21
C TYR A 276 -27.70 8.45 -5.52
N MET A 277 -27.75 7.55 -4.54
CA MET A 277 -27.35 6.16 -4.63
C MET A 277 -28.55 5.30 -5.03
N LEU A 278 -28.49 4.64 -6.18
CA LEU A 278 -29.62 3.87 -6.72
C LEU A 278 -29.70 2.49 -6.05
N ALA A 279 -30.90 2.09 -5.65
CA ALA A 279 -31.15 0.77 -5.09
C ALA A 279 -31.36 -0.28 -6.20
N THR A 280 -31.18 -1.57 -5.87
CA THR A 280 -31.27 -2.65 -6.87
C THR A 280 -32.68 -2.86 -7.43
N ASP A 281 -33.71 -2.50 -6.69
CA ASP A 281 -35.12 -2.57 -7.07
C ASP A 281 -35.65 -1.27 -7.72
N ALA A 282 -34.76 -0.32 -8.03
CA ALA A 282 -35.16 0.92 -8.70
C ALA A 282 -35.83 0.59 -10.06
N PRO A 283 -36.97 1.24 -10.39
CA PRO A 283 -37.63 1.03 -11.67
C PRO A 283 -36.77 1.56 -12.82
N GLU A 284 -37.08 1.14 -14.07
CA GLU A 284 -36.38 1.63 -15.26
C GLU A 284 -36.43 3.15 -15.35
N THR A 285 -37.61 3.74 -15.09
CA THR A 285 -37.80 5.18 -14.91
C THR A 285 -37.90 5.50 -13.43
N TYR A 286 -36.81 5.99 -12.86
CA TYR A 286 -36.71 6.23 -11.42
C TYR A 286 -36.93 7.70 -11.04
N LEU A 287 -37.35 7.90 -9.81
CA LEU A 287 -37.51 9.18 -9.14
C LEU A 287 -36.52 9.28 -7.97
N ARG A 288 -36.45 10.46 -7.32
CA ARG A 288 -35.56 10.67 -6.16
C ARG A 288 -35.85 9.71 -5.00
N LYS A 289 -37.15 9.34 -4.80
CA LYS A 289 -37.57 8.39 -3.76
C LYS A 289 -37.06 6.96 -3.93
N ASP A 290 -36.65 6.59 -5.16
CA ASP A 290 -36.14 5.26 -5.51
C ASP A 290 -34.61 5.14 -5.28
N ALA A 291 -33.99 6.19 -4.73
CA ALA A 291 -32.58 6.27 -4.41
C ALA A 291 -32.37 6.85 -3.00
N ILE A 292 -31.21 6.64 -2.42
CA ILE A 292 -30.79 7.28 -1.17
C ILE A 292 -30.11 8.61 -1.48
N CYS A 293 -30.65 9.69 -0.94
CA CYS A 293 -30.05 11.01 -1.06
C CYS A 293 -28.87 11.17 -0.08
N GLU A 294 -27.81 11.82 -0.54
CA GLU A 294 -26.62 12.08 0.27
C GLU A 294 -26.93 12.90 1.53
N SER A 295 -27.81 13.92 1.43
CA SER A 295 -28.20 14.74 2.58
C SER A 295 -29.00 13.96 3.63
N GLU A 296 -29.88 13.04 3.22
CA GLU A 296 -30.60 12.15 4.14
C GLU A 296 -29.63 11.23 4.88
N LEU A 297 -28.66 10.65 4.17
CA LEU A 297 -27.61 9.80 4.74
C LEU A 297 -26.77 10.56 5.77
N LEU A 298 -26.29 11.74 5.41
CA LEU A 298 -25.48 12.58 6.31
C LEU A 298 -26.26 13.07 7.52
N SER A 299 -27.53 13.42 7.35
CA SER A 299 -28.40 13.79 8.45
C SER A 299 -28.54 12.66 9.49
N ALA A 300 -28.73 11.43 9.01
CA ALA A 300 -28.82 10.26 9.88
C ALA A 300 -27.48 9.95 10.58
N PHE A 301 -26.36 10.09 9.89
CA PHE A 301 -25.05 9.73 10.42
C PHE A 301 -24.46 10.76 11.38
N LEU A 302 -24.79 12.03 11.21
CA LEU A 302 -24.29 13.12 12.06
C LEU A 302 -25.20 13.41 13.29
N GLU A 303 -26.34 12.72 13.41
CA GLU A 303 -27.29 12.93 14.50
C GLU A 303 -26.66 12.78 15.89
N ASN A 304 -25.78 11.80 16.06
CA ASN A 304 -25.12 11.44 17.32
C ASN A 304 -23.67 11.92 17.44
N ASP A 305 -23.20 12.81 16.56
CA ASP A 305 -21.93 13.53 16.63
C ASP A 305 -20.68 12.59 16.68
N PRO A 306 -20.46 11.76 15.66
CA PRO A 306 -19.27 10.88 15.63
C PRO A 306 -17.98 11.69 15.61
N GLU A 307 -16.90 11.13 16.18
CA GLU A 307 -15.59 11.80 16.24
C GLU A 307 -14.99 12.05 14.83
N LEU A 308 -15.22 11.12 13.90
CA LEU A 308 -14.85 11.22 12.49
C LEU A 308 -15.90 10.49 11.65
N LEU A 309 -16.36 11.12 10.58
CA LEU A 309 -17.20 10.49 9.57
C LEU A 309 -16.56 10.59 8.18
N ILE A 310 -16.44 9.47 7.50
CA ILE A 310 -15.99 9.40 6.11
C ILE A 310 -17.09 8.76 5.28
N VAL A 311 -17.52 9.46 4.24
CA VAL A 311 -18.49 8.97 3.25
C VAL A 311 -17.79 8.87 1.90
N ILE A 312 -17.77 7.70 1.31
CA ILE A 312 -17.15 7.43 0.02
C ILE A 312 -18.23 6.94 -0.94
N LEU A 313 -18.46 7.69 -2.01
CA LEU A 313 -19.42 7.36 -3.05
C LEU A 313 -18.69 7.00 -4.34
N ASP A 314 -18.59 5.69 -4.60
CA ASP A 314 -17.98 5.14 -5.81
C ASP A 314 -19.08 4.82 -6.83
N MET A 315 -19.53 5.86 -7.51
CA MET A 315 -20.63 5.80 -8.46
C MET A 315 -20.55 6.95 -9.47
N CYS A 316 -21.30 6.84 -10.58
CA CYS A 316 -21.44 7.92 -11.53
C CYS A 316 -22.06 9.18 -10.88
N GLN A 317 -21.56 10.34 -11.28
CA GLN A 317 -22.05 11.66 -10.87
C GLN A 317 -22.69 12.39 -12.07
N THR A 318 -23.29 11.65 -12.98
CA THR A 318 -23.94 12.19 -14.18
C THR A 318 -25.39 12.59 -13.90
N LEU A 319 -25.93 13.50 -14.71
CA LEU A 319 -27.36 13.80 -14.67
C LEU A 319 -28.14 12.58 -15.21
N PRO A 320 -29.35 12.29 -14.67
CA PRO A 320 -30.26 11.34 -15.28
C PRO A 320 -30.56 11.72 -16.74
N SER A 321 -30.77 10.74 -17.59
CA SER A 321 -31.19 11.01 -18.98
C SER A 321 -32.59 11.67 -18.99
N LYS A 322 -32.71 12.80 -19.64
CA LYS A 322 -34.01 13.47 -19.83
C LYS A 322 -34.99 12.66 -20.66
N GLU A 323 -34.49 11.81 -21.56
CA GLU A 323 -35.29 10.93 -22.41
C GLU A 323 -35.90 9.79 -21.59
N PHE A 324 -35.10 9.14 -20.74
CA PHE A 324 -35.55 8.00 -19.94
C PHE A 324 -36.18 8.40 -18.61
N ASN A 325 -35.77 9.53 -18.02
CA ASN A 325 -36.24 9.97 -16.69
C ASN A 325 -36.77 11.42 -16.72
N PRO A 326 -37.76 11.76 -17.53
CA PRO A 326 -38.26 13.15 -17.65
C PRO A 326 -38.89 13.64 -16.33
N GLU A 327 -39.61 12.80 -15.62
CA GLU A 327 -40.36 13.14 -14.42
C GLU A 327 -39.47 13.62 -13.25
N ILE A 328 -38.22 13.11 -13.13
CA ILE A 328 -37.31 13.49 -12.06
C ILE A 328 -36.95 15.00 -12.10
N TYR A 329 -37.03 15.60 -13.29
CA TYR A 329 -36.75 17.03 -13.50
C TYR A 329 -37.92 17.93 -13.09
N HIS A 330 -39.12 17.37 -12.95
CA HIS A 330 -40.32 18.06 -12.48
C HIS A 330 -40.52 17.92 -10.98
N GLU A 331 -39.80 17.01 -10.31
CA GLU A 331 -39.84 16.92 -8.85
C GLU A 331 -39.25 18.17 -8.21
N VAL A 332 -40.02 18.80 -7.32
CA VAL A 332 -39.50 19.86 -6.47
C VAL A 332 -38.49 19.25 -5.51
N PRO A 333 -37.22 19.70 -5.49
CA PRO A 333 -36.28 19.22 -4.50
C PRO A 333 -36.85 19.44 -3.12
N THR A 334 -37.04 18.40 -2.34
CA THR A 334 -37.18 18.55 -0.90
C THR A 334 -35.84 19.08 -0.42
N VAL A 335 -35.74 20.39 -0.26
CA VAL A 335 -34.63 21.01 0.43
C VAL A 335 -34.76 20.53 1.88
N ASN A 336 -34.20 19.39 2.18
CA ASN A 336 -33.82 19.06 3.51
C ASN A 336 -32.73 20.07 3.87
N GLU A 337 -33.16 21.31 4.23
CA GLU A 337 -32.26 22.19 4.92
C GLU A 337 -31.63 21.34 6.01
N TYR A 338 -30.35 21.16 5.92
CA TYR A 338 -29.53 20.64 7.01
C TYR A 338 -29.81 21.53 8.25
N LYS A 339 -30.89 21.29 8.93
CA LYS A 339 -31.13 21.79 10.27
C LYS A 339 -30.32 20.97 11.28
N SER A 340 -29.12 20.55 10.87
CA SER A 340 -28.12 20.15 11.86
C SER A 340 -27.78 21.42 12.64
N LYS A 341 -28.36 21.55 13.81
CA LYS A 341 -27.99 22.54 14.84
C LYS A 341 -26.53 22.33 15.30
N LYS A 342 -25.83 21.33 14.78
CA LYS A 342 -24.45 20.96 15.10
C LYS A 342 -23.55 21.26 13.90
N ASN A 343 -22.38 21.80 14.19
CA ASN A 343 -21.34 22.07 13.17
C ASN A 343 -20.94 20.79 12.45
N LEU A 344 -20.87 20.84 11.13
CA LEU A 344 -20.28 19.78 10.28
C LEU A 344 -18.77 19.70 10.56
N ARG A 345 -18.39 19.02 11.63
CA ARG A 345 -16.99 18.85 12.02
C ARG A 345 -16.55 17.42 11.75
N ASN A 346 -15.29 17.28 11.35
CA ASN A 346 -14.64 15.99 11.18
C ASN A 346 -15.34 15.07 10.17
N LEU A 347 -15.84 15.68 9.08
CA LEU A 347 -16.48 15.00 7.95
C LEU A 347 -15.56 15.01 6.73
N ILE A 348 -15.48 13.87 6.04
CA ILE A 348 -14.94 13.76 4.70
C ILE A 348 -16.01 13.14 3.79
N GLN A 349 -16.29 13.80 2.67
CA GLN A 349 -17.12 13.30 1.58
C GLN A 349 -16.21 13.09 0.36
N ALA A 350 -16.03 11.85 -0.03
CA ALA A 350 -15.17 11.48 -1.16
C ALA A 350 -16.00 10.85 -2.29
N TYR A 351 -15.71 11.25 -3.51
CA TYR A 351 -16.40 10.82 -4.70
C TYR A 351 -15.39 10.25 -5.70
N SER A 352 -15.69 9.10 -6.28
CA SER A 352 -14.82 8.47 -7.28
C SER A 352 -14.63 9.32 -8.52
N THR A 353 -15.58 10.22 -8.80
CA THR A 353 -15.52 11.14 -9.93
C THR A 353 -16.15 12.50 -9.57
N SER A 354 -15.78 13.53 -10.32
CA SER A 354 -16.34 14.88 -10.18
C SER A 354 -17.74 14.98 -10.78
N SER A 355 -18.48 16.06 -10.42
CA SER A 355 -19.83 16.31 -10.92
C SER A 355 -19.91 16.27 -12.45
N HIS A 356 -20.99 15.69 -12.94
CA HIS A 356 -21.32 15.51 -14.36
C HIS A 356 -20.36 14.60 -15.11
N ARG A 357 -19.65 13.70 -14.42
CA ARG A 357 -18.73 12.73 -15.01
C ARG A 357 -19.08 11.30 -14.61
N PRO A 358 -18.87 10.32 -15.51
CA PRO A 358 -19.01 8.91 -15.17
C PRO A 358 -17.85 8.43 -14.30
N SER A 359 -18.11 7.40 -13.51
CA SER A 359 -17.09 6.52 -12.94
C SER A 359 -16.87 5.35 -13.90
N TYR A 360 -15.62 4.89 -14.02
CA TYR A 360 -15.27 3.87 -15.03
C TYR A 360 -14.94 2.54 -14.39
N GLU A 361 -15.55 1.49 -14.95
CA GLU A 361 -15.08 0.12 -14.81
C GLU A 361 -14.20 -0.23 -16.02
N LYS A 362 -13.06 -0.86 -15.78
CA LYS A 362 -12.21 -1.36 -16.85
C LYS A 362 -12.61 -2.82 -17.15
N LEU A 363 -12.86 -3.14 -18.42
CA LEU A 363 -13.08 -4.52 -18.87
C LEU A 363 -11.88 -5.40 -18.45
N ASN A 364 -12.18 -6.59 -17.91
CA ASN A 364 -11.20 -7.57 -17.41
C ASN A 364 -10.36 -7.12 -16.21
N CYS A 365 -10.74 -6.05 -15.50
CA CYS A 365 -10.12 -5.68 -14.22
C CYS A 365 -10.94 -6.25 -13.06
N LYS A 366 -10.23 -6.62 -12.00
CA LYS A 366 -10.84 -7.14 -10.78
C LYS A 366 -11.59 -6.06 -10.01
N TYR A 367 -11.10 -4.83 -10.06
CA TYR A 367 -11.58 -3.67 -9.32
C TYR A 367 -11.91 -2.51 -10.26
N GLY A 368 -12.85 -1.67 -9.83
CA GLY A 368 -13.09 -0.35 -10.42
C GLY A 368 -11.86 0.54 -10.26
N LEU A 369 -11.73 1.54 -11.14
CA LEU A 369 -10.55 2.40 -11.18
C LEU A 369 -10.29 3.09 -9.83
N TYR A 370 -11.35 3.60 -9.19
CA TYR A 370 -11.20 4.30 -7.91
C TYR A 370 -10.71 3.37 -6.81
N MET A 371 -11.29 2.17 -6.68
CA MET A 371 -10.88 1.18 -5.70
C MET A 371 -9.47 0.67 -5.94
N GLU A 372 -9.05 0.47 -7.20
CA GLU A 372 -7.67 0.07 -7.54
C GLU A 372 -6.63 1.01 -6.91
N HIS A 373 -6.92 2.31 -6.90
CA HIS A 373 -6.04 3.32 -6.32
C HIS A 373 -6.26 3.52 -4.81
N LEU A 374 -7.50 3.54 -4.34
CA LEU A 374 -7.84 3.70 -2.92
C LEU A 374 -7.22 2.59 -2.07
N SER A 375 -7.25 1.35 -2.56
CA SER A 375 -6.70 0.18 -1.85
C SER A 375 -5.21 0.29 -1.53
N GLN A 376 -4.46 1.09 -2.29
CA GLN A 376 -3.02 1.29 -2.08
C GLN A 376 -2.70 2.20 -0.89
N TYR A 377 -3.67 2.98 -0.41
CA TYR A 377 -3.45 4.02 0.61
C TYR A 377 -4.29 3.83 1.87
N ILE A 378 -5.39 3.09 1.83
CA ILE A 378 -6.39 3.02 2.91
C ILE A 378 -5.84 2.47 4.23
N ASN A 379 -4.85 1.59 4.18
CA ASN A 379 -4.20 0.99 5.35
C ASN A 379 -2.86 1.64 5.72
N LYS A 380 -2.47 2.73 5.05
CA LYS A 380 -1.23 3.46 5.37
C LYS A 380 -1.42 4.39 6.56
N ASP A 381 -0.36 4.54 7.38
CA ASP A 381 -0.34 5.45 8.52
C ASP A 381 -0.13 6.91 8.07
N ILE A 382 -1.13 7.44 7.37
CA ILE A 382 -1.19 8.83 6.88
C ILE A 382 -2.53 9.45 7.28
N THR A 383 -2.57 10.78 7.36
CA THR A 383 -3.82 11.47 7.67
C THR A 383 -4.87 11.22 6.59
N VAL A 384 -6.14 11.19 7.00
CA VAL A 384 -7.27 10.96 6.06
C VAL A 384 -7.30 11.97 4.93
N THR A 385 -6.92 13.24 5.17
CA THR A 385 -6.78 14.24 4.11
C THR A 385 -5.70 13.86 3.11
N LYS A 386 -4.52 13.46 3.62
CA LYS A 386 -3.41 13.02 2.78
C LYS A 386 -3.73 11.77 1.97
N LEU A 387 -4.48 10.84 2.56
CA LEU A 387 -4.95 9.64 1.87
C LEU A 387 -5.71 10.01 0.58
N PHE A 388 -6.74 10.85 0.66
CA PHE A 388 -7.54 11.23 -0.51
C PHE A 388 -6.77 12.10 -1.51
N GLU A 389 -5.83 12.94 -1.06
CA GLU A 389 -4.91 13.65 -1.96
C GLU A 389 -4.04 12.68 -2.77
N GLU A 390 -3.46 11.66 -2.14
CA GLU A 390 -2.60 10.69 -2.83
C GLU A 390 -3.41 9.81 -3.80
N VAL A 391 -4.63 9.41 -3.43
CA VAL A 391 -5.56 8.72 -4.34
C VAL A 391 -5.82 9.58 -5.58
N GLY A 392 -6.13 10.86 -5.40
CA GLY A 392 -6.36 11.80 -6.50
C GLY A 392 -5.16 11.93 -7.43
N LYS A 393 -3.97 12.13 -6.89
CA LYS A 393 -2.70 12.20 -7.67
C LYS A 393 -2.42 10.90 -8.41
N SER A 394 -2.66 9.76 -7.78
CA SER A 394 -2.43 8.44 -8.36
C SER A 394 -3.35 8.21 -9.56
N ILE A 395 -4.63 8.57 -9.47
CA ILE A 395 -5.60 8.47 -10.57
C ILE A 395 -5.24 9.45 -11.68
N ASP A 396 -4.93 10.72 -11.37
CA ASP A 396 -4.55 11.72 -12.37
C ASP A 396 -3.36 11.26 -13.23
N SER A 397 -2.39 10.60 -12.59
CA SER A 397 -1.22 10.07 -13.28
C SER A 397 -1.55 9.05 -14.38
N CYS A 398 -2.66 8.31 -14.23
CA CYS A 398 -3.11 7.30 -15.20
C CYS A 398 -3.72 7.90 -16.46
N PHE A 399 -4.17 9.15 -16.40
CA PHE A 399 -4.87 9.83 -17.50
C PHE A 399 -4.03 10.85 -18.27
N LYS A 400 -2.77 11.05 -17.90
CA LYS A 400 -1.87 11.97 -18.63
C LYS A 400 -1.87 11.67 -20.13
N GLY A 401 -2.32 12.64 -20.93
CA GLY A 401 -2.38 12.53 -22.39
C GLY A 401 -3.57 11.73 -22.95
N LYS A 402 -4.60 11.39 -22.15
CA LYS A 402 -5.81 10.70 -22.58
C LYS A 402 -7.02 11.63 -22.59
N GLU A 403 -7.92 11.48 -23.57
CA GLU A 403 -9.17 12.27 -23.67
C GLU A 403 -10.18 11.95 -22.56
N ARG A 404 -10.25 10.67 -22.11
CA ARG A 404 -11.13 10.24 -21.01
C ARG A 404 -10.39 10.38 -19.70
N ASN A 405 -10.98 11.09 -18.76
CA ASN A 405 -10.44 11.24 -17.41
C ASN A 405 -11.54 11.07 -16.36
N GLN A 406 -11.20 10.36 -15.31
CA GLN A 406 -11.94 10.31 -14.06
C GLN A 406 -11.19 11.18 -13.06
N ILE A 407 -11.88 12.16 -12.50
CA ILE A 407 -11.26 13.12 -11.57
C ILE A 407 -11.95 12.93 -10.23
N PRO A 408 -11.35 12.22 -9.28
CA PRO A 408 -11.92 12.10 -7.95
C PRO A 408 -11.93 13.45 -7.25
N MET A 409 -12.92 13.63 -6.39
CA MET A 409 -13.10 14.84 -5.63
C MET A 409 -13.37 14.49 -4.17
N PHE A 410 -12.94 15.33 -3.24
CA PHE A 410 -13.36 15.22 -1.85
C PHE A 410 -13.55 16.58 -1.20
N ALA A 411 -14.53 16.66 -0.29
CA ALA A 411 -14.75 17.79 0.60
C ALA A 411 -14.34 17.39 2.02
N VAL A 412 -13.71 18.31 2.75
CA VAL A 412 -13.13 18.02 4.06
C VAL A 412 -13.42 19.13 5.06
N SER A 413 -13.84 18.74 6.26
CA SER A 413 -14.03 19.64 7.42
C SER A 413 -13.34 19.11 8.69
N VAL A 414 -12.25 18.33 8.54
CA VAL A 414 -11.54 17.76 9.68
C VAL A 414 -10.71 18.82 10.42
N THR A 415 -10.72 18.75 11.74
CA THR A 415 -10.02 19.69 12.64
C THR A 415 -8.80 19.06 13.33
N LYS A 416 -8.61 17.75 13.19
CA LYS A 416 -7.53 16.97 13.80
C LYS A 416 -6.87 16.09 12.73
N PRO A 417 -5.63 15.67 12.93
CA PRO A 417 -4.88 14.83 11.96
C PRO A 417 -5.28 13.35 12.05
N PHE A 418 -6.56 13.06 11.90
CA PHE A 418 -7.10 11.71 11.95
C PHE A 418 -6.45 10.78 10.93
N ARG A 419 -6.22 9.52 11.34
CA ARG A 419 -5.77 8.43 10.49
C ARG A 419 -6.73 7.25 10.62
N LEU A 420 -6.94 6.50 9.56
CA LEU A 420 -7.72 5.27 9.62
C LEU A 420 -7.04 4.20 10.50
N THR A 421 -5.72 4.29 10.63
CA THR A 421 -4.87 3.43 11.48
C THR A 421 -4.82 3.85 12.94
N ASP A 422 -5.46 4.95 13.33
CA ASP A 422 -5.51 5.38 14.73
C ASP A 422 -5.95 4.25 15.65
N ALA A 423 -5.32 4.16 16.83
CA ALA A 423 -5.60 3.14 17.82
C ALA A 423 -7.01 3.31 18.44
N THR A 424 -7.58 2.22 18.93
CA THR A 424 -8.87 2.25 19.64
C THR A 424 -8.71 2.11 21.15
N TYR A 425 -9.56 2.82 21.90
CA TYR A 425 -9.74 2.65 23.36
C TYR A 425 -10.89 1.68 23.64
N ARG A 426 -10.63 0.39 23.53
CA ARG A 426 -11.68 -0.64 23.69
C ARG A 426 -12.44 -0.58 25.02
N ASP A 427 -11.87 0.02 26.07
CA ASP A 427 -12.45 0.00 27.42
C ASP A 427 -13.46 1.13 27.69
N LYS A 428 -13.59 2.13 26.80
CA LYS A 428 -14.44 3.32 27.09
C LYS A 428 -15.91 3.19 26.73
N ARG A 429 -16.28 2.32 25.77
CA ARG A 429 -17.66 2.12 25.29
C ARG A 429 -17.93 0.65 24.94
N PRO A 430 -17.95 -0.25 25.95
CA PRO A 430 -18.24 -1.66 25.72
C PRO A 430 -19.65 -1.90 25.16
N ASP A 431 -20.60 -0.99 25.43
CA ASP A 431 -21.96 -1.03 24.91
C ASP A 431 -22.03 -1.03 23.38
N ILE A 432 -21.26 -0.16 22.72
CA ILE A 432 -21.24 -0.07 21.25
C ILE A 432 -20.58 -1.31 20.64
N ILE A 433 -19.43 -1.70 21.19
CA ILE A 433 -18.71 -2.89 20.71
C ILE A 433 -19.59 -4.14 20.85
N ASN A 434 -20.25 -4.30 22.01
CA ASN A 434 -21.19 -5.40 22.25
C ASN A 434 -22.42 -5.33 21.33
N TYR A 435 -22.95 -4.12 21.06
CA TYR A 435 -24.05 -3.95 20.12
C TYR A 435 -23.67 -4.41 18.72
N LEU A 436 -22.54 -3.92 18.20
CA LEU A 436 -22.03 -4.30 16.88
C LEU A 436 -21.68 -5.78 16.82
N SER A 437 -20.94 -6.29 17.80
CA SER A 437 -20.56 -7.70 17.84
C SER A 437 -21.78 -8.63 17.81
N LYS A 438 -22.87 -8.27 18.50
CA LYS A 438 -24.12 -9.03 18.44
C LYS A 438 -24.80 -8.97 17.07
N LEU A 439 -24.72 -7.81 16.39
CA LEU A 439 -25.32 -7.65 15.06
C LEU A 439 -24.60 -8.43 13.99
N ILE A 440 -23.25 -8.37 14.00
CA ILE A 440 -22.40 -8.94 12.95
C ILE A 440 -21.85 -10.31 13.30
N SER A 441 -22.00 -10.77 14.56
CA SER A 441 -21.55 -12.09 14.95
C SER A 441 -22.26 -13.17 14.15
N TYR A 442 -21.46 -13.97 13.47
CA TYR A 442 -21.92 -15.16 12.78
C TYR A 442 -20.95 -16.30 13.09
N SER A 443 -21.51 -17.40 13.59
CA SER A 443 -20.73 -18.62 13.79
C SER A 443 -21.16 -19.67 12.77
N THR A 444 -20.18 -20.35 12.18
CA THR A 444 -20.45 -21.54 11.38
C THR A 444 -21.21 -22.57 12.23
N GLN A 445 -22.36 -22.96 11.75
CA GLN A 445 -23.22 -23.94 12.42
C GLN A 445 -23.19 -25.27 11.69
N THR A 446 -23.22 -26.38 12.42
CA THR A 446 -23.40 -27.73 11.87
C THR A 446 -24.59 -28.37 12.56
N ILE A 447 -25.60 -28.69 11.78
CA ILE A 447 -26.84 -29.26 12.26
C ILE A 447 -27.04 -30.68 11.70
N ASN A 448 -27.75 -31.51 12.42
CA ASN A 448 -28.16 -32.82 11.94
C ASN A 448 -29.54 -32.72 11.28
N VAL A 449 -29.65 -33.20 10.06
CA VAL A 449 -30.92 -33.24 9.32
C VAL A 449 -31.32 -34.68 9.03
N LEU A 450 -32.60 -34.94 9.09
CA LEU A 450 -33.18 -36.28 8.83
C LEU A 450 -34.00 -36.22 7.54
N PHE A 451 -33.60 -36.96 6.54
CA PHE A 451 -34.38 -37.24 5.35
C PHE A 451 -35.35 -38.38 5.62
N LYS A 452 -36.53 -38.05 6.14
CA LYS A 452 -37.47 -38.99 6.75
C LYS A 452 -37.82 -40.18 5.85
N GLN A 453 -38.07 -39.93 4.56
CA GLN A 453 -38.46 -40.98 3.61
C GLN A 453 -37.31 -41.96 3.31
N ALA A 454 -36.08 -41.44 3.22
CA ALA A 454 -34.88 -42.23 2.97
C ALA A 454 -34.31 -42.90 4.25
N LYS A 455 -34.79 -42.53 5.45
CA LYS A 455 -34.19 -42.87 6.75
C LYS A 455 -32.69 -42.52 6.82
N LEU A 456 -32.27 -41.48 6.11
CA LEU A 456 -30.89 -40.99 6.06
C LEU A 456 -30.71 -39.82 7.04
N CYS A 457 -29.65 -39.90 7.84
CA CYS A 457 -29.19 -38.75 8.63
C CYS A 457 -27.93 -38.15 8.00
N SER A 458 -27.85 -36.84 7.95
CA SER A 458 -26.65 -36.14 7.49
C SER A 458 -26.41 -34.89 8.30
N LYS A 459 -25.19 -34.42 8.25
CA LYS A 459 -24.79 -33.11 8.78
C LYS A 459 -24.86 -32.05 7.70
N VAL A 460 -25.45 -30.93 8.03
CA VAL A 460 -25.49 -29.75 7.17
C VAL A 460 -24.68 -28.64 7.84
N LYS A 461 -23.67 -28.17 7.13
CA LYS A 461 -22.84 -27.03 7.56
C LYS A 461 -23.36 -25.74 6.94
N ILE A 462 -23.62 -24.75 7.78
CA ILE A 462 -24.07 -23.40 7.37
C ILE A 462 -22.99 -22.41 7.76
N SER A 463 -22.48 -21.64 6.79
CA SER A 463 -21.38 -20.69 6.97
C SER A 463 -21.57 -19.48 6.06
N LEU A 464 -20.81 -18.40 6.31
CA LEU A 464 -20.69 -17.35 5.30
C LEU A 464 -19.99 -17.93 4.07
N PHE A 465 -20.49 -17.59 2.89
CA PHE A 465 -19.92 -18.06 1.62
C PHE A 465 -18.74 -17.20 1.20
N MET A 466 -18.87 -15.87 1.32
CA MET A 466 -17.90 -14.92 0.84
C MET A 466 -17.69 -13.80 1.86
N GLU A 467 -16.60 -13.84 2.60
CA GLU A 467 -16.21 -12.71 3.42
C GLU A 467 -15.74 -11.54 2.54
N PRO A 468 -15.99 -10.31 2.96
CA PRO A 468 -16.59 -9.87 4.21
C PRO A 468 -18.12 -9.80 4.22
N TYR A 469 -18.84 -10.25 3.19
CA TYR A 469 -20.28 -10.14 3.06
C TYR A 469 -21.05 -10.93 4.12
N LEU A 470 -21.96 -10.24 4.81
CA LEU A 470 -22.84 -10.86 5.82
C LEU A 470 -24.11 -11.48 5.22
N ASN A 471 -24.47 -11.09 4.00
CA ASN A 471 -25.69 -11.51 3.31
C ASN A 471 -25.47 -12.50 2.15
N ILE A 472 -24.40 -13.28 2.23
CA ILE A 472 -24.17 -14.45 1.37
C ILE A 472 -23.84 -15.63 2.27
N ILE A 473 -24.74 -16.61 2.34
CA ILE A 473 -24.54 -17.82 3.15
C ILE A 473 -24.32 -19.03 2.26
N ARG A 474 -23.55 -19.99 2.77
CA ARG A 474 -23.25 -21.29 2.18
C ARG A 474 -23.87 -22.40 3.01
N ILE A 475 -24.48 -23.36 2.34
CA ILE A 475 -25.08 -24.55 2.93
C ILE A 475 -24.46 -25.75 2.24
N LYS A 476 -23.73 -26.58 3.00
CA LYS A 476 -23.05 -27.77 2.48
C LYS A 476 -23.56 -29.00 3.21
N VAL A 477 -23.98 -30.03 2.46
CA VAL A 477 -24.37 -31.33 3.03
C VAL A 477 -23.11 -32.20 3.16
N LEU A 478 -22.89 -32.73 4.36
CA LEU A 478 -21.75 -33.57 4.69
C LEU A 478 -22.23 -35.04 4.80
N ASP A 479 -21.29 -35.96 4.78
CA ASP A 479 -21.47 -37.38 5.14
C ASP A 479 -22.47 -38.19 4.27
N LEU A 480 -22.86 -37.69 3.09
CA LEU A 480 -23.68 -38.49 2.14
C LEU A 480 -22.85 -38.83 0.88
N SER A 481 -22.65 -40.14 0.66
CA SER A 481 -22.02 -40.67 -0.54
C SER A 481 -23.07 -41.33 -1.47
N ASN A 482 -22.78 -41.38 -2.77
CA ASN A 482 -23.60 -42.03 -3.79
C ASN A 482 -25.05 -41.54 -3.88
N VAL A 483 -25.27 -40.25 -3.66
CA VAL A 483 -26.55 -39.58 -3.83
C VAL A 483 -26.35 -38.20 -4.46
N GLU A 484 -27.32 -37.79 -5.23
CA GLU A 484 -27.44 -36.43 -5.77
C GLU A 484 -28.18 -35.58 -4.75
N ILE A 485 -27.76 -34.31 -4.61
CA ILE A 485 -28.39 -33.37 -3.69
C ILE A 485 -28.84 -32.15 -4.51
N ASN A 486 -30.10 -31.81 -4.35
CA ASN A 486 -30.69 -30.65 -4.98
C ASN A 486 -31.26 -29.69 -3.93
N PHE A 487 -31.10 -28.43 -4.15
CA PHE A 487 -31.56 -27.35 -3.30
C PHE A 487 -32.58 -26.51 -4.05
N PHE A 488 -33.68 -26.17 -3.43
CA PHE A 488 -34.65 -25.24 -4.00
C PHE A 488 -35.43 -24.49 -2.93
N ASN A 489 -35.80 -23.26 -3.22
CA ASN A 489 -36.68 -22.50 -2.34
C ASN A 489 -38.09 -23.03 -2.45
N SER A 490 -38.75 -23.29 -1.34
CA SER A 490 -40.15 -23.74 -1.32
C SER A 490 -41.10 -22.68 -1.89
N ILE A 491 -40.77 -21.42 -1.71
CA ILE A 491 -41.42 -20.26 -2.32
C ILE A 491 -40.33 -19.54 -3.12
N PRO A 492 -40.46 -19.44 -4.47
CA PRO A 492 -39.47 -18.75 -5.28
C PRO A 492 -39.35 -17.29 -4.86
N ALA A 493 -38.13 -16.81 -4.68
CA ALA A 493 -37.86 -15.39 -4.53
C ALA A 493 -38.14 -14.67 -5.88
N LYS A 494 -38.46 -13.38 -5.82
CA LYS A 494 -38.68 -12.55 -7.04
C LYS A 494 -37.49 -12.63 -8.01
N ARG A 495 -36.29 -12.80 -7.48
CA ARG A 495 -35.06 -13.08 -8.23
C ARG A 495 -34.47 -14.43 -7.80
N ASN A 496 -33.75 -15.06 -8.73
CA ASN A 496 -32.98 -16.25 -8.39
C ASN A 496 -31.81 -15.84 -7.48
N ASN A 497 -31.95 -16.10 -6.20
CA ASN A 497 -30.93 -15.85 -5.19
C ASN A 497 -30.26 -17.13 -4.66
N LEU A 498 -30.65 -18.28 -5.20
CA LEU A 498 -30.14 -19.59 -4.85
C LEU A 498 -29.23 -20.11 -5.98
N PHE A 499 -28.00 -20.38 -5.64
CA PHE A 499 -26.99 -20.97 -6.52
C PHE A 499 -26.51 -22.29 -5.93
N GLN A 500 -26.21 -23.27 -6.77
CA GLN A 500 -25.82 -24.60 -6.28
C GLN A 500 -24.67 -25.20 -7.07
N ASP A 501 -23.85 -26.00 -6.38
CA ASP A 501 -22.86 -26.90 -6.95
C ASP A 501 -23.19 -28.34 -6.53
N GLN A 502 -23.60 -29.14 -7.50
CA GLN A 502 -24.00 -30.53 -7.26
C GLN A 502 -22.80 -31.44 -6.92
N HIS A 503 -21.61 -31.15 -7.51
CA HIS A 503 -20.41 -31.94 -7.23
C HIS A 503 -19.93 -31.74 -5.79
N GLU A 504 -19.93 -30.50 -5.31
CA GLU A 504 -19.56 -30.15 -3.95
C GLU A 504 -20.69 -30.38 -2.92
N LYS A 505 -21.89 -30.75 -3.39
CA LYS A 505 -23.09 -30.93 -2.58
C LYS A 505 -23.42 -29.73 -1.72
N GLU A 506 -23.35 -28.58 -2.32
CA GLU A 506 -23.54 -27.29 -1.63
C GLU A 506 -24.37 -26.33 -2.44
N CYS A 507 -24.95 -25.37 -1.74
CA CYS A 507 -25.53 -24.18 -2.35
C CYS A 507 -25.13 -22.93 -1.57
N TRP A 508 -25.27 -21.78 -2.21
CA TRP A 508 -25.16 -20.49 -1.54
C TRP A 508 -26.35 -19.62 -1.90
N ILE A 509 -26.74 -18.79 -0.96
CA ILE A 509 -27.91 -17.93 -1.06
C ILE A 509 -27.46 -16.49 -0.86
N HIS A 510 -27.71 -15.66 -1.87
CA HIS A 510 -27.59 -14.22 -1.76
C HIS A 510 -28.84 -13.65 -1.08
N ASN A 511 -28.66 -12.67 -0.19
CA ASN A 511 -29.77 -12.03 0.52
C ASN A 511 -30.75 -13.03 1.15
N PRO A 512 -30.29 -13.94 2.01
CA PRO A 512 -31.11 -15.02 2.57
C PRO A 512 -32.29 -14.49 3.42
N GLN A 513 -32.25 -13.21 3.84
CA GLN A 513 -33.31 -12.57 4.59
C GLN A 513 -34.61 -12.37 3.79
N ILE A 514 -34.53 -12.33 2.44
CA ILE A 514 -35.71 -12.16 1.56
C ILE A 514 -36.47 -13.44 1.30
N ASN A 515 -35.94 -14.60 1.68
CA ASN A 515 -36.62 -15.88 1.48
C ASN A 515 -37.88 -15.95 2.35
N GLU A 516 -39.03 -16.06 1.70
CA GLU A 516 -40.33 -16.16 2.38
C GLU A 516 -40.60 -17.58 2.92
N GLY A 517 -40.10 -18.59 2.26
CA GLY A 517 -40.25 -20.00 2.63
C GLY A 517 -38.94 -20.69 3.04
N PRO A 518 -39.04 -21.93 3.56
CA PRO A 518 -37.89 -22.72 3.87
C PRO A 518 -37.14 -23.18 2.61
N LEU A 519 -35.84 -23.41 2.75
CA LEU A 519 -35.04 -24.12 1.76
C LEU A 519 -35.36 -25.62 1.85
N VAL A 520 -35.67 -26.21 0.70
CA VAL A 520 -35.84 -27.66 0.61
C VAL A 520 -34.54 -28.28 0.11
N ILE A 521 -34.04 -29.26 0.83
CA ILE A 521 -32.90 -30.09 0.45
C ILE A 521 -33.46 -31.44 0.07
N SER A 522 -33.36 -31.85 -1.19
CA SER A 522 -33.81 -33.15 -1.68
C SER A 522 -32.62 -34.04 -2.01
N VAL A 523 -32.82 -35.35 -1.80
CA VAL A 523 -31.83 -36.37 -2.09
C VAL A 523 -32.42 -37.32 -3.12
N SER A 524 -31.67 -37.59 -4.19
CA SER A 524 -32.01 -38.55 -5.23
C SER A 524 -30.90 -39.59 -5.44
N ARG A 525 -31.26 -40.74 -6.01
CA ARG A 525 -30.34 -41.78 -6.46
C ARG A 525 -30.75 -42.20 -7.86
N ASP A 526 -29.80 -42.12 -8.80
CA ASP A 526 -30.07 -42.44 -10.21
C ASP A 526 -31.27 -41.64 -10.77
N GLY A 527 -31.37 -40.35 -10.38
CA GLY A 527 -32.48 -39.48 -10.77
C GLY A 527 -33.80 -39.68 -10.04
N ILE A 528 -33.92 -40.70 -9.16
CA ILE A 528 -35.15 -41.01 -8.42
C ILE A 528 -35.10 -40.33 -7.05
N PRO A 529 -36.07 -39.47 -6.71
CA PRO A 529 -36.14 -38.84 -5.39
C PRO A 529 -36.34 -39.92 -4.29
N ILE A 530 -35.47 -39.89 -3.27
CA ILE A 530 -35.52 -40.83 -2.15
C ILE A 530 -35.87 -40.18 -0.81
N GLY A 531 -35.75 -38.86 -0.75
CA GLY A 531 -36.12 -38.14 0.46
C GLY A 531 -35.89 -36.65 0.36
N ALA A 532 -36.50 -35.89 1.26
CA ALA A 532 -36.29 -34.44 1.40
C ALA A 532 -36.34 -34.01 2.85
N THR A 533 -35.72 -32.90 3.14
CA THR A 533 -35.81 -32.17 4.40
C THR A 533 -35.98 -30.68 4.14
N VAL A 534 -36.44 -29.95 5.14
CA VAL A 534 -36.62 -28.48 5.05
C VAL A 534 -35.73 -27.76 6.05
N LEU A 535 -35.23 -26.64 5.67
CA LEU A 535 -34.34 -25.79 6.48
C LEU A 535 -34.89 -24.36 6.50
N HIS A 536 -35.23 -23.84 7.68
CA HIS A 536 -35.67 -22.49 7.87
C HIS A 536 -34.45 -21.55 7.93
N ILE A 537 -34.07 -20.99 6.79
CA ILE A 537 -32.83 -20.18 6.63
C ILE A 537 -32.77 -19.02 7.60
N LYS A 538 -33.89 -18.36 7.88
CA LYS A 538 -33.97 -17.22 8.82
C LYS A 538 -33.47 -17.51 10.23
N ASP A 539 -33.43 -18.78 10.63
CA ASP A 539 -32.93 -19.18 11.96
C ASP A 539 -31.40 -19.13 12.05
N TYR A 540 -30.72 -19.17 10.92
CA TYR A 540 -29.25 -19.34 10.78
C TYR A 540 -28.53 -18.12 10.23
N ILE A 541 -29.22 -17.01 9.95
CA ILE A 541 -28.60 -15.78 9.44
C ILE A 541 -28.18 -14.85 10.58
N PRO A 542 -27.21 -13.93 10.34
CA PRO A 542 -26.84 -12.89 11.30
C PRO A 542 -28.07 -12.07 11.75
N SER A 543 -28.06 -11.64 13.01
CA SER A 543 -29.16 -10.82 13.56
C SER A 543 -29.36 -9.52 12.80
N LEU A 544 -28.29 -8.95 12.26
CA LEU A 544 -28.33 -7.79 11.37
C LEU A 544 -29.29 -7.98 10.20
N LEU A 545 -29.23 -9.12 9.50
CA LEU A 545 -30.05 -9.35 8.30
C LEU A 545 -31.54 -9.43 8.62
N LYS A 546 -31.90 -9.91 9.82
CA LYS A 546 -33.28 -9.90 10.29
C LYS A 546 -33.80 -8.47 10.42
N LEU A 547 -32.95 -7.55 10.91
CA LEU A 547 -33.27 -6.13 11.08
C LEU A 547 -33.26 -5.34 9.76
N VAL A 548 -32.35 -5.69 8.85
CA VAL A 548 -32.27 -5.01 7.54
C VAL A 548 -33.49 -5.29 6.67
N ASN A 549 -34.12 -6.45 6.86
CA ASN A 549 -35.30 -6.84 6.05
C ASN A 549 -36.65 -6.30 6.61
N ILE A 550 -36.67 -5.66 7.77
CA ILE A 550 -37.88 -5.07 8.37
C ILE A 550 -38.14 -3.68 7.80
#